data_c84e178e26a391c180fac8ec78fe40c4
#
_entry.id   c84e178e26a391c180fac8ec78fe40c4
#
_cell.length_a   1.000
_cell.length_b   1.000
_cell.length_c   1.000
_cell.angle_alpha   90.00
_cell.angle_beta   90.00
_cell.angle_gamma   90.00
#
_symmetry.space_group_name_H-M   'P 1'
#
loop_
_entity.id
_entity.type
_entity.pdbx_description
1 polymer ?
#
loop_
_entity_poly.entity_id
_entity_poly.type
_entity_poly.pdbx_seq_one_letter_code
_entity_poly.pdbx_strand_id
1 'polypeptide(L)'
;MVEVQASLAPFINQEFVVTGAWGEPRSGHIHAGIDLASLGTGSNAQPIYSMSDGIVTRVDQTDQGTGYGAMCIIWNQNNNDLWLYGDLGDNSIPLTVGQTVQQGQQVGVEGNPAGTASTGLHVHLEKENQSDGIFKFGYNNSIDPTTGTGILNEVYTSSDEYYIYDGTPIPPSAEEKKGFNWPVFTKVIRERNNMGGFLLWKKRKWKN
;
A
#
# COMPACT_ATOMS: atom_id res chain seq x y z
N MET A 1 -6.88 -20.23 0.27
CA MET A 1 -6.26 -18.88 0.42
C MET A 1 -5.71 -18.74 1.83
N VAL A 2 -4.54 -18.18 1.96
CA VAL A 2 -3.89 -17.89 3.26
C VAL A 2 -4.01 -16.39 3.51
N GLU A 3 -4.60 -16.01 4.66
CA GLU A 3 -4.68 -14.62 5.11
C GLU A 3 -3.35 -14.20 5.74
N VAL A 4 -2.82 -13.05 5.32
CA VAL A 4 -1.63 -12.42 5.90
C VAL A 4 -2.05 -11.08 6.51
N GLN A 5 -1.83 -10.92 7.83
CA GLN A 5 -2.13 -9.67 8.52
C GLN A 5 -1.06 -8.63 8.17
N ALA A 6 -1.43 -7.57 7.44
CA ALA A 6 -0.60 -6.39 7.26
C ALA A 6 -0.62 -5.53 8.54
N SER A 7 0.52 -4.91 8.86
CA SER A 7 0.63 -3.99 9.99
C SER A 7 0.28 -2.55 9.62
N LEU A 8 0.29 -2.25 8.32
CA LEU A 8 -0.09 -0.98 7.73
C LEU A 8 -0.41 -1.19 6.24
N ALA A 9 -1.55 -0.70 5.78
CA ALA A 9 -1.95 -0.78 4.38
C ALA A 9 -2.90 0.37 4.00
N PRO A 10 -3.00 0.72 2.71
CA PRO A 10 -3.96 1.72 2.24
C PRO A 10 -5.40 1.20 2.19
N PHE A 11 -5.63 -0.09 2.43
CA PHE A 11 -6.95 -0.72 2.57
C PHE A 11 -7.23 -1.02 4.03
N ILE A 12 -8.43 -0.68 4.52
CA ILE A 12 -8.86 -0.97 5.88
C ILE A 12 -10.08 -1.91 5.84
N ASN A 13 -9.98 -3.05 6.54
CA ASN A 13 -11.01 -4.12 6.55
C ASN A 13 -11.37 -4.66 5.17
N GLN A 14 -10.45 -4.55 4.20
CA GLN A 14 -10.60 -5.06 2.84
C GLN A 14 -9.45 -6.03 2.53
N GLU A 15 -9.79 -7.19 1.96
CA GLU A 15 -8.80 -8.13 1.43
C GLU A 15 -8.15 -7.54 0.17
N PHE A 16 -6.81 -7.63 0.05
CA PHE A 16 -6.07 -7.11 -1.10
C PHE A 16 -4.84 -7.96 -1.42
N VAL A 17 -4.30 -7.76 -2.62
CA VAL A 17 -3.10 -8.44 -3.11
C VAL A 17 -2.14 -7.44 -3.74
N VAL A 18 -0.87 -7.84 -3.86
CA VAL A 18 0.15 -7.13 -4.65
C VAL A 18 0.02 -7.55 -6.11
N THR A 19 -0.20 -6.60 -7.00
CA THR A 19 -0.31 -6.82 -8.46
C THR A 19 0.87 -6.30 -9.24
N GLY A 20 1.70 -5.42 -8.65
CA GLY A 20 2.96 -4.94 -9.20
C GLY A 20 3.97 -4.66 -8.07
N ALA A 21 5.17 -5.25 -8.15
CA ALA A 21 6.21 -5.10 -7.13
C ALA A 21 7.05 -3.82 -7.34
N TRP A 22 7.52 -3.21 -6.25
CA TRP A 22 8.54 -2.17 -6.31
C TRP A 22 9.85 -2.74 -6.89
N GLY A 23 10.48 -1.99 -7.80
CA GLY A 23 11.70 -2.43 -8.47
C GLY A 23 11.49 -3.39 -9.64
N GLU A 24 10.24 -3.72 -9.97
CA GLU A 24 9.90 -4.58 -11.10
C GLU A 24 10.29 -3.91 -12.43
N PRO A 25 11.02 -4.62 -13.34
CA PRO A 25 11.30 -4.10 -14.67
C PRO A 25 10.02 -4.00 -15.50
N ARG A 26 9.75 -2.81 -16.05
CA ARG A 26 8.65 -2.52 -16.97
C ARG A 26 9.17 -2.00 -18.31
N SER A 27 8.30 -1.89 -19.32
CA SER A 27 8.71 -1.34 -20.61
C SER A 27 9.19 0.11 -20.50
N GLY A 28 10.52 0.29 -20.59
CA GLY A 28 11.15 1.62 -20.59
C GLY A 28 11.44 2.24 -19.21
N HIS A 29 11.07 1.59 -18.11
CA HIS A 29 11.34 2.09 -16.75
C HIS A 29 11.36 0.94 -15.71
N ILE A 30 11.79 1.27 -14.50
CA ILE A 30 11.64 0.41 -13.33
C ILE A 30 10.45 0.92 -12.52
N HIS A 31 9.62 0.02 -12.02
CA HIS A 31 8.45 0.35 -11.21
C HIS A 31 8.88 1.01 -9.90
N ALA A 32 8.46 2.26 -9.71
CA ALA A 32 8.90 3.08 -8.58
C ALA A 32 8.05 2.87 -7.32
N GLY A 33 6.94 2.17 -7.43
CA GLY A 33 5.99 1.89 -6.36
C GLY A 33 5.57 0.43 -6.28
N ILE A 34 4.54 0.19 -5.51
CA ILE A 34 3.84 -1.09 -5.43
C ILE A 34 2.40 -0.90 -5.88
N ASP A 35 1.88 -1.83 -6.69
CA ASP A 35 0.48 -1.82 -7.08
C ASP A 35 -0.30 -2.80 -6.18
N LEU A 36 -1.37 -2.31 -5.57
CA LEU A 36 -2.22 -3.07 -4.66
C LEU A 36 -3.66 -3.04 -5.16
N ALA A 37 -4.29 -4.21 -5.25
CA ALA A 37 -5.68 -4.35 -5.71
C ALA A 37 -6.55 -5.05 -4.67
N SER A 38 -7.76 -4.52 -4.44
CA SER A 38 -8.75 -5.15 -3.59
C SER A 38 -9.28 -6.46 -4.19
N LEU A 39 -9.66 -7.40 -3.32
CA LEU A 39 -10.23 -8.69 -3.73
C LEU A 39 -11.74 -8.75 -3.50
N GLY A 40 -12.41 -9.53 -4.35
CA GLY A 40 -13.83 -9.89 -4.16
C GLY A 40 -14.84 -8.78 -4.42
N THR A 41 -14.39 -7.61 -4.90
CA THR A 41 -15.24 -6.41 -5.09
C THR A 41 -15.80 -6.27 -6.50
N GLY A 42 -15.36 -7.12 -7.44
CA GLY A 42 -15.73 -7.03 -8.85
C GLY A 42 -15.23 -5.73 -9.47
N SER A 43 -16.15 -4.91 -9.99
CA SER A 43 -15.86 -3.59 -10.56
C SER A 43 -16.07 -2.43 -9.55
N ASN A 44 -16.31 -2.72 -8.28
CA ASN A 44 -16.54 -1.70 -7.27
C ASN A 44 -15.20 -1.23 -6.69
N ALA A 45 -14.79 -0.01 -7.02
CA ALA A 45 -13.60 0.63 -6.47
C ALA A 45 -13.71 0.77 -4.94
N GLN A 46 -12.66 0.36 -4.23
CA GLN A 46 -12.62 0.42 -2.78
C GLN A 46 -11.93 1.71 -2.30
N PRO A 47 -12.31 2.23 -1.11
CA PRO A 47 -11.69 3.40 -0.53
C PRO A 47 -10.21 3.13 -0.22
N ILE A 48 -9.38 4.14 -0.51
CA ILE A 48 -7.96 4.18 -0.21
C ILE A 48 -7.73 5.14 0.95
N TYR A 49 -6.90 4.73 1.90
CA TYR A 49 -6.66 5.45 3.15
C TYR A 49 -5.18 5.85 3.30
N SER A 50 -4.94 6.95 4.01
CA SER A 50 -3.59 7.46 4.27
C SER A 50 -2.77 6.49 5.13
N MET A 51 -1.55 6.21 4.68
CA MET A 51 -0.56 5.38 5.38
C MET A 51 0.12 6.12 6.54
N SER A 52 -0.03 7.44 6.63
CA SER A 52 0.61 8.25 7.68
C SER A 52 -0.19 9.51 7.98
N ASP A 53 0.12 10.11 9.12
CA ASP A 53 -0.18 11.54 9.35
C ASP A 53 0.64 12.39 8.39
N GLY A 54 0.16 13.59 8.04
CA GLY A 54 0.92 14.49 7.20
C GLY A 54 0.14 15.70 6.68
N ILE A 55 0.71 16.38 5.70
CA ILE A 55 0.12 17.51 4.98
C ILE A 55 0.04 17.13 3.51
N VAL A 56 -1.10 17.39 2.89
CA VAL A 56 -1.29 17.20 1.45
C VAL A 56 -0.42 18.23 0.69
N THR A 57 0.51 17.76 -0.12
CA THR A 57 1.39 18.63 -0.92
C THR A 57 0.98 18.70 -2.39
N ARG A 58 0.24 17.71 -2.88
CA ARG A 58 -0.29 17.69 -4.26
C ARG A 58 -1.61 16.91 -4.34
N VAL A 59 -2.52 17.40 -5.21
CA VAL A 59 -3.74 16.72 -5.62
C VAL A 59 -3.95 16.95 -7.10
N ASP A 60 -4.00 15.86 -7.86
CA ASP A 60 -4.41 15.86 -9.27
C ASP A 60 -5.68 15.00 -9.36
N GLN A 61 -6.82 15.63 -9.68
CA GLN A 61 -8.13 14.95 -9.72
C GLN A 61 -8.30 14.04 -10.95
N THR A 62 -7.45 14.20 -11.95
CA THR A 62 -7.37 13.40 -13.19
C THR A 62 -5.92 13.31 -13.62
N ASP A 63 -5.59 12.40 -14.53
CA ASP A 63 -4.23 12.32 -15.08
C ASP A 63 -3.81 13.64 -15.76
N GLN A 64 -2.68 14.17 -15.33
CA GLN A 64 -2.06 15.37 -15.88
C GLN A 64 -0.94 15.04 -16.88
N GLY A 65 -0.97 13.86 -17.50
CA GLY A 65 0.06 13.38 -18.41
C GLY A 65 1.32 12.88 -17.71
N THR A 66 1.21 12.57 -16.42
CA THR A 66 2.30 12.04 -15.60
C THR A 66 2.39 10.52 -15.66
N GLY A 67 1.31 9.86 -16.09
CA GLY A 67 1.18 8.41 -16.08
C GLY A 67 0.78 7.82 -14.72
N TYR A 68 0.48 8.69 -13.73
CA TYR A 68 0.05 8.28 -12.37
C TYR A 68 -1.47 8.39 -12.18
N GLY A 69 -2.24 8.67 -13.25
CA GLY A 69 -3.68 8.87 -13.12
C GLY A 69 -4.05 10.05 -12.22
N ALA A 70 -5.22 9.98 -11.59
CA ALA A 70 -5.52 10.87 -10.46
C ALA A 70 -4.62 10.50 -9.28
N MET A 71 -4.05 11.51 -8.59
CA MET A 71 -3.08 11.24 -7.51
C MET A 71 -3.15 12.24 -6.37
N CYS A 72 -2.71 11.77 -5.19
CA CYS A 72 -2.50 12.59 -4.00
C CYS A 72 -1.12 12.32 -3.41
N ILE A 73 -0.42 13.38 -2.96
CA ILE A 73 0.86 13.25 -2.25
C ILE A 73 0.70 13.82 -0.84
N ILE A 74 1.11 13.03 0.16
CA ILE A 74 1.07 13.38 1.58
C ILE A 74 2.49 13.35 2.13
N TRP A 75 2.90 14.45 2.76
CA TRP A 75 4.20 14.62 3.41
C TRP A 75 4.09 14.51 4.91
N ASN A 76 4.71 13.50 5.50
CA ASN A 76 4.89 13.38 6.94
C ASN A 76 6.14 14.15 7.38
N GLN A 77 5.95 15.34 7.94
CA GLN A 77 7.03 16.23 8.37
C GLN A 77 7.86 15.69 9.55
N ASN A 78 7.34 14.71 10.31
CA ASN A 78 8.03 14.17 11.48
C ASN A 78 9.20 13.24 11.10
N ASN A 79 9.10 12.54 9.98
CA ASN A 79 10.09 11.58 9.50
C ASN A 79 10.54 11.84 8.05
N ASN A 80 10.05 12.92 7.41
CA ASN A 80 10.30 13.31 6.04
C ASN A 80 9.79 12.31 4.97
N ASP A 81 8.93 11.37 5.33
CA ASP A 81 8.34 10.45 4.36
C ASP A 81 7.29 11.16 3.52
N LEU A 82 7.36 10.98 2.21
CA LEU A 82 6.31 11.35 1.26
C LEU A 82 5.67 10.07 0.74
N TRP A 83 4.34 10.07 0.77
CA TRP A 83 3.53 9.00 0.23
C TRP A 83 2.74 9.51 -0.97
N LEU A 84 2.97 8.92 -2.15
CA LEU A 84 2.16 9.13 -3.34
C LEU A 84 1.14 7.99 -3.45
N TYR A 85 -0.12 8.38 -3.66
CA TYR A 85 -1.24 7.51 -3.99
C TYR A 85 -1.64 7.84 -5.42
N GLY A 86 -1.27 7.01 -6.36
CA GLY A 86 -1.56 7.14 -7.79
C GLY A 86 -2.62 6.15 -8.25
N ASP A 87 -2.98 6.27 -9.51
CA ASP A 87 -4.01 5.46 -10.18
C ASP A 87 -5.36 5.46 -9.45
N LEU A 88 -5.65 6.58 -8.77
CA LEU A 88 -6.93 6.78 -8.09
C LEU A 88 -8.06 7.04 -9.10
N GLY A 89 -9.29 6.81 -8.69
CA GLY A 89 -10.47 7.15 -9.47
C GLY A 89 -10.55 8.65 -9.75
N ASP A 90 -10.89 9.03 -10.99
CA ASP A 90 -11.04 10.42 -11.38
C ASP A 90 -12.05 11.15 -10.48
N ASN A 91 -11.69 12.35 -10.02
CA ASN A 91 -12.50 13.19 -9.14
C ASN A 91 -12.91 12.50 -7.82
N SER A 92 -12.15 11.49 -7.36
CA SER A 92 -12.44 10.75 -6.14
C SER A 92 -11.72 11.27 -4.89
N ILE A 93 -10.77 12.20 -5.04
CA ILE A 93 -9.91 12.68 -3.96
C ILE A 93 -10.61 13.77 -3.16
N PRO A 94 -11.01 13.51 -1.89
CA PRO A 94 -11.76 14.49 -1.08
C PRO A 94 -10.85 15.52 -0.40
N LEU A 95 -9.54 15.46 -0.64
CA LEU A 95 -8.52 16.27 0.01
C LEU A 95 -8.14 17.49 -0.83
N THR A 96 -7.57 18.50 -0.16
CA THR A 96 -7.03 19.71 -0.79
C THR A 96 -5.61 19.98 -0.36
N VAL A 97 -4.80 20.59 -1.23
CA VAL A 97 -3.42 20.97 -0.93
C VAL A 97 -3.35 21.87 0.31
N GLY A 98 -2.43 21.55 1.24
CA GLY A 98 -2.27 22.22 2.54
C GLY A 98 -3.13 21.63 3.65
N GLN A 99 -4.05 20.71 3.35
CA GLN A 99 -4.87 20.04 4.37
C GLN A 99 -4.01 19.09 5.21
N THR A 100 -4.20 19.10 6.54
CA THR A 100 -3.66 18.09 7.44
C THR A 100 -4.48 16.81 7.32
N VAL A 101 -3.79 15.68 7.23
CA VAL A 101 -4.37 14.33 7.12
C VAL A 101 -3.88 13.48 8.29
N GLN A 102 -4.74 12.64 8.82
CA GLN A 102 -4.38 11.61 9.79
C GLN A 102 -4.24 10.26 9.10
N GLN A 103 -3.39 9.39 9.64
CA GLN A 103 -3.34 7.99 9.23
C GLN A 103 -4.74 7.37 9.29
N GLY A 104 -5.13 6.61 8.26
CA GLY A 104 -6.46 6.03 8.14
C GLY A 104 -7.54 7.00 7.63
N GLN A 105 -7.21 8.26 7.33
CA GLN A 105 -8.14 9.16 6.65
C GLN A 105 -8.24 8.81 5.16
N GLN A 106 -9.45 8.83 4.59
CA GLN A 106 -9.65 8.52 3.18
C GLN A 106 -8.93 9.51 2.27
N VAL A 107 -8.17 8.96 1.30
CA VAL A 107 -7.42 9.70 0.28
C VAL A 107 -8.18 9.73 -1.05
N GLY A 108 -8.87 8.65 -1.41
CA GLY A 108 -9.60 8.50 -2.66
C GLY A 108 -10.24 7.13 -2.74
N VAL A 109 -10.43 6.62 -3.94
CA VAL A 109 -10.82 5.23 -4.22
C VAL A 109 -9.87 4.64 -5.25
N GLU A 110 -9.78 3.31 -5.33
CA GLU A 110 -9.08 2.63 -6.42
C GLU A 110 -9.53 3.15 -7.79
N GLY A 111 -8.61 3.25 -8.72
CA GLY A 111 -8.92 3.59 -10.09
C GLY A 111 -8.43 2.55 -11.09
N ASN A 112 -8.84 2.75 -12.33
CA ASN A 112 -8.36 2.03 -13.49
C ASN A 112 -8.20 3.07 -14.61
N PRO A 113 -7.14 3.93 -14.51
CA PRO A 113 -7.01 5.06 -15.41
C PRO A 113 -6.81 4.59 -16.85
N ALA A 114 -7.59 5.19 -17.76
CA ALA A 114 -7.50 4.90 -19.18
C ALA A 114 -6.12 5.32 -19.72
N GLY A 115 -5.46 4.40 -20.43
CA GLY A 115 -4.16 4.69 -21.06
C GLY A 115 -2.95 4.25 -20.24
N THR A 116 -3.14 3.73 -19.02
CA THR A 116 -2.10 3.00 -18.30
C THR A 116 -2.09 1.53 -18.73
N ALA A 117 -0.98 0.83 -18.48
CA ALA A 117 -0.90 -0.63 -18.71
C ALA A 117 -1.73 -1.45 -17.71
N SER A 118 -2.46 -0.78 -16.84
CA SER A 118 -3.29 -1.40 -15.82
C SER A 118 -4.53 -2.06 -16.43
N THR A 119 -4.81 -3.29 -15.99
CA THR A 119 -5.94 -4.09 -16.47
C THR A 119 -7.06 -4.21 -15.43
N GLY A 120 -7.02 -3.46 -14.33
CA GLY A 120 -8.03 -3.56 -13.27
C GLY A 120 -7.94 -2.44 -12.24
N LEU A 121 -8.91 -2.40 -11.31
CA LEU A 121 -8.89 -1.49 -10.18
C LEU A 121 -7.70 -1.77 -9.27
N HIS A 122 -6.95 -0.73 -8.92
CA HIS A 122 -5.82 -0.80 -7.99
C HIS A 122 -5.47 0.60 -7.46
N VAL A 123 -4.54 0.66 -6.53
CA VAL A 123 -3.81 1.86 -6.16
C VAL A 123 -2.32 1.64 -6.42
N HIS A 124 -1.67 2.61 -7.06
CA HIS A 124 -0.22 2.70 -7.16
C HIS A 124 0.31 3.48 -5.95
N LEU A 125 1.17 2.87 -5.15
CA LEU A 125 1.70 3.45 -3.93
C LEU A 125 3.22 3.62 -4.04
N GLU A 126 3.70 4.88 -3.97
CA GLU A 126 5.14 5.18 -3.88
C GLU A 126 5.50 5.80 -2.53
N LYS A 127 6.74 5.58 -2.12
CA LYS A 127 7.32 6.22 -0.94
C LYS A 127 8.65 6.86 -1.28
N GLU A 128 8.87 8.08 -0.79
CA GLU A 128 10.17 8.77 -0.79
C GLU A 128 10.49 9.30 0.61
N ASN A 129 11.76 9.68 0.84
CA ASN A 129 12.18 10.40 2.03
C ASN A 129 12.89 11.69 1.62
N GLN A 130 12.19 12.83 1.74
CA GLN A 130 12.64 14.14 1.30
C GLN A 130 12.34 15.20 2.37
N SER A 131 13.38 15.86 2.88
CA SER A 131 13.24 16.88 3.92
C SER A 131 12.62 18.20 3.44
N ASP A 132 12.58 18.42 2.13
CA ASP A 132 11.98 19.60 1.50
C ASP A 132 10.48 19.44 1.20
N GLY A 133 9.93 18.24 1.40
CA GLY A 133 8.53 17.94 1.10
C GLY A 133 8.18 17.89 -0.38
N ILE A 134 9.20 17.84 -1.25
CA ILE A 134 9.02 17.82 -2.71
C ILE A 134 9.22 16.40 -3.24
N PHE A 135 8.17 15.83 -3.82
CA PHE A 135 8.20 14.51 -4.43
C PHE A 135 8.96 14.55 -5.78
N LYS A 136 9.91 13.65 -5.99
CA LYS A 136 10.87 13.69 -7.11
C LYS A 136 10.64 12.61 -8.16
N PHE A 137 9.52 12.01 -8.21
CA PHE A 137 9.10 10.98 -9.17
C PHE A 137 10.20 10.05 -9.72
N GLY A 138 9.91 8.77 -9.74
CA GLY A 138 10.70 7.74 -10.37
C GLY A 138 11.61 6.96 -9.43
N TYR A 139 11.95 5.75 -9.84
CA TYR A 139 12.57 4.70 -9.05
C TYR A 139 13.83 5.12 -8.28
N ASN A 140 14.68 5.97 -8.87
CA ASN A 140 15.93 6.39 -8.21
C ASN A 140 15.73 7.24 -6.95
N ASN A 141 14.55 7.79 -6.75
CA ASN A 141 14.19 8.58 -5.56
C ASN A 141 13.27 7.80 -4.62
N SER A 142 12.63 6.76 -5.12
CA SER A 142 11.69 5.96 -4.32
C SER A 142 12.43 4.97 -3.41
N ILE A 143 11.79 4.64 -2.32
CA ILE A 143 12.17 3.56 -1.40
C ILE A 143 11.05 2.53 -1.38
N ASP A 144 11.40 1.28 -1.07
CA ASP A 144 10.43 0.19 -1.01
C ASP A 144 9.26 0.54 -0.06
N PRO A 145 8.03 0.74 -0.60
CA PRO A 145 6.88 1.15 0.21
C PRO A 145 6.41 0.06 1.19
N THR A 146 6.85 -1.18 1.01
CA THR A 146 6.45 -2.31 1.86
C THR A 146 7.23 -2.37 3.17
N THR A 147 8.34 -1.63 3.26
CA THR A 147 9.19 -1.62 4.46
C THR A 147 8.38 -1.24 5.71
N GLY A 148 8.33 -2.15 6.69
CA GLY A 148 7.60 -1.96 7.95
C GLY A 148 6.10 -2.18 7.89
N THR A 149 5.52 -2.57 6.73
CA THR A 149 4.07 -2.73 6.56
C THR A 149 3.56 -4.16 6.77
N GLY A 150 4.45 -5.14 6.76
CA GLY A 150 4.07 -6.56 6.77
C GLY A 150 3.59 -7.08 5.41
N ILE A 151 3.59 -6.24 4.37
CA ILE A 151 3.33 -6.61 2.98
C ILE A 151 4.67 -7.08 2.37
N LEU A 152 4.67 -8.15 1.60
CA LEU A 152 5.85 -8.60 0.86
C LEU A 152 5.92 -7.86 -0.48
N ASN A 153 7.13 -7.44 -0.88
CA ASN A 153 7.38 -6.84 -2.19
C ASN A 153 7.48 -7.94 -3.27
N GLU A 154 6.41 -8.70 -3.43
CA GLU A 154 6.32 -9.81 -4.39
C GLU A 154 4.96 -9.77 -5.09
N VAL A 155 4.97 -9.83 -6.43
CA VAL A 155 3.73 -9.95 -7.21
C VAL A 155 3.07 -11.29 -6.89
N TYR A 156 1.81 -11.21 -6.59
CA TYR A 156 1.04 -12.38 -6.26
C TYR A 156 0.67 -13.17 -7.53
N THR A 157 1.21 -14.35 -7.68
CA THR A 157 0.96 -15.22 -8.85
C THR A 157 0.02 -16.39 -8.58
N SER A 158 -0.40 -16.60 -7.33
CA SER A 158 -1.32 -17.68 -6.97
C SER A 158 -2.49 -17.15 -6.13
N SER A 159 -3.68 -17.66 -6.40
CA SER A 159 -4.94 -17.33 -5.72
C SER A 159 -5.00 -17.74 -4.24
N ASP A 160 -3.87 -17.99 -3.59
CA ASP A 160 -3.84 -18.69 -2.32
C ASP A 160 -3.47 -17.83 -1.10
N GLU A 161 -3.00 -16.60 -1.29
CA GLU A 161 -2.73 -15.66 -0.19
C GLU A 161 -3.34 -14.28 -0.48
N TYR A 162 -3.72 -13.54 0.54
CA TYR A 162 -4.16 -12.17 0.48
C TYR A 162 -3.79 -11.45 1.77
N TYR A 163 -3.73 -10.13 1.73
CA TYR A 163 -3.47 -9.29 2.88
C TYR A 163 -4.76 -8.73 3.43
N ILE A 164 -4.79 -8.50 4.74
CA ILE A 164 -5.84 -7.74 5.43
C ILE A 164 -5.20 -6.81 6.46
N TYR A 165 -5.76 -5.62 6.60
CA TYR A 165 -5.41 -4.66 7.64
C TYR A 165 -6.70 -4.16 8.28
N ASP A 166 -6.81 -4.28 9.60
CA ASP A 166 -8.03 -3.93 10.35
C ASP A 166 -8.10 -2.45 10.77
N GLY A 167 -7.13 -1.64 10.35
CA GLY A 167 -7.05 -0.23 10.71
C GLY A 167 -6.35 0.03 12.05
N THR A 168 -5.93 -1.02 12.76
CA THR A 168 -5.21 -0.87 14.02
C THR A 168 -3.70 -0.86 13.76
N PRO A 169 -2.99 0.29 13.95
CA PRO A 169 -1.55 0.32 13.81
C PRO A 169 -0.91 -0.65 14.81
N ILE A 170 -0.06 -1.53 14.33
CA ILE A 170 0.77 -2.33 15.23
C ILE A 170 1.85 -1.38 15.77
N PRO A 171 1.88 -1.06 17.08
CA PRO A 171 2.90 -0.20 17.60
C PRO A 171 4.27 -0.81 17.31
N PRO A 172 5.29 0.03 16.95
CA PRO A 172 6.63 -0.46 16.70
C PRO A 172 7.08 -1.27 17.93
N SER A 173 7.54 -2.50 17.68
CA SER A 173 7.99 -3.39 18.74
C SER A 173 9.09 -2.67 19.54
N ALA A 174 9.11 -2.84 20.86
CA ALA A 174 10.12 -2.22 21.73
C ALA A 174 11.57 -2.59 21.36
N GLU A 175 11.77 -3.52 20.41
CA GLU A 175 13.06 -3.98 19.89
C GLU A 175 13.64 -3.07 18.79
N GLU A 176 12.84 -2.26 18.09
CA GLU A 176 13.37 -1.29 17.10
C GLU A 176 14.23 -0.18 17.72
N LYS A 177 14.26 -0.05 19.04
CA LYS A 177 15.13 0.90 19.77
C LYS A 177 16.56 0.41 20.04
N LYS A 178 16.89 -0.84 19.67
CA LYS A 178 18.24 -1.39 19.83
C LYS A 178 18.71 -2.02 18.51
N GLY A 179 19.44 -1.25 17.71
CA GLY A 179 20.35 -1.67 16.65
C GLY A 179 20.02 -2.97 15.91
N PHE A 180 19.47 -2.83 14.71
CA PHE A 180 19.44 -3.81 13.63
C PHE A 180 19.51 -5.30 14.05
N ASN A 181 18.37 -5.85 14.44
CA ASN A 181 18.07 -7.26 14.31
C ASN A 181 16.64 -7.37 13.76
N TRP A 182 16.51 -7.98 12.59
CA TRP A 182 15.22 -8.19 11.92
C TRP A 182 14.23 -8.87 12.85
N PRO A 183 13.00 -8.33 13.03
CA PRO A 183 11.99 -9.01 13.80
C PRO A 183 11.61 -10.33 13.12
N VAL A 184 11.53 -11.39 13.91
CA VAL A 184 10.97 -12.67 13.46
C VAL A 184 9.48 -12.44 13.20
N PHE A 185 9.11 -12.23 11.95
CA PHE A 185 7.73 -12.13 11.53
C PHE A 185 7.00 -13.45 11.89
N THR A 186 6.04 -13.37 12.76
CA THR A 186 5.14 -14.49 13.01
C THR A 186 4.05 -14.43 11.95
N LYS A 187 4.20 -15.18 10.86
CA LYS A 187 3.14 -15.37 9.88
C LYS A 187 1.95 -16.02 10.57
N VAL A 188 0.85 -15.30 10.71
CA VAL A 188 -0.41 -15.86 11.22
C VAL A 188 -1.15 -16.45 10.03
N ILE A 189 -1.21 -17.77 9.96
CA ILE A 189 -1.90 -18.51 8.90
C ILE A 189 -3.28 -18.89 9.40
N ARG A 190 -4.33 -18.38 8.76
CA ARG A 190 -5.70 -18.85 8.92
C ARG A 190 -6.08 -19.68 7.71
N GLU A 191 -6.28 -20.98 7.89
CA GLU A 191 -6.79 -21.85 6.83
C GLU A 191 -8.32 -21.82 6.85
N ARG A 192 -8.95 -21.36 5.76
CA ARG A 192 -10.40 -21.54 5.55
C ARG A 192 -10.66 -22.97 5.09
N ASN A 193 -11.20 -23.81 5.97
CA ASN A 193 -11.77 -25.09 5.55
C ASN A 193 -13.20 -24.84 5.03
N ASN A 194 -13.51 -25.39 3.84
CA ASN A 194 -14.82 -25.32 3.18
C ASN A 194 -15.94 -26.10 3.93
N MET A 195 -15.72 -26.50 5.17
CA MET A 195 -16.74 -27.09 6.03
C MET A 195 -16.74 -26.36 7.37
N GLY A 196 -17.89 -25.75 7.69
CA GLY A 196 -18.09 -24.92 8.87
C GLY A 196 -17.68 -25.63 10.16
N GLY A 197 -16.64 -25.18 10.80
CA GLY A 197 -16.22 -25.65 12.10
C GLY A 197 -14.74 -25.38 12.41
N PHE A 198 -14.54 -24.62 13.44
CA PHE A 198 -13.37 -24.46 14.30
C PHE A 198 -11.97 -24.22 13.67
N LEU A 199 -11.47 -23.04 13.97
CA LEU A 199 -10.09 -22.59 13.74
C LEU A 199 -9.07 -23.36 14.60
N LEU A 200 -8.11 -24.00 13.93
CA LEU A 200 -6.90 -24.51 14.57
C LEU A 200 -5.72 -23.57 14.27
N TRP A 201 -5.12 -23.03 15.31
CA TRP A 201 -3.91 -22.19 15.20
C TRP A 201 -2.68 -23.08 15.02
N LYS A 202 -1.95 -22.95 13.91
CA LYS A 202 -0.62 -23.57 13.74
C LYS A 202 0.47 -22.51 13.64
N LYS A 203 1.40 -22.48 14.61
CA LYS A 203 2.66 -21.73 14.52
C LYS A 203 3.68 -22.55 13.72
N ARG A 204 4.13 -22.05 12.58
CA ARG A 204 5.31 -22.59 11.90
C ARG A 204 6.52 -21.71 12.20
N LYS A 205 7.58 -22.30 12.77
CA LYS A 205 8.91 -21.69 12.86
C LYS A 205 9.68 -22.07 11.60
N TRP A 206 10.16 -21.09 10.87
CA TRP A 206 11.18 -21.31 9.85
C TRP A 206 12.53 -21.36 10.55
N LYS A 207 13.33 -22.39 10.23
CA LYS A 207 14.75 -22.44 10.59
C LYS A 207 15.52 -21.82 9.44
N ASN A 208 16.51 -20.97 9.78
CA ASN A 208 17.52 -20.43 8.87
C ASN A 208 18.22 -21.56 8.11
#